data_f8eb54b5f83cf3e084ab00ff14604529
#
_entry.id   f8eb54b5f83cf3e084ab00ff14604529
#
_cell.length_a   1.000
_cell.length_b   1.000
_cell.length_c   1.000
_cell.angle_alpha   90.00
_cell.angle_beta   90.00
_cell.angle_gamma   90.00
#
_symmetry.space_group_name_H-M   'P 1'
#
loop_
_entity.id
_entity.type
_entity.pdbx_description
1 polymer ?
#
loop_
_entity_poly.entity_id
_entity_poly.type
_entity_poly.pdbx_seq_one_letter_code
_entity_poly.pdbx_strand_id
1 'polypeptide(L)'
;MTQIASVLNSEMSLLVVLPLALTLLTTIVFVHELGHFYVARRCGVHIKEFAIGFPPRLWSTARGGTTYNARAIASVQDTVQGNLHIISRDSDTPPISGAIAVLDSETPNLDETVTQVEAASATALIIIGRLQDDQEQWIQERKIPTVSMTRMDGVQLLADSSSHDSTAQIETQRDGFGRDTTHIRVDATRFSINAIPIGGYVRMSGESHEFDAPNSFTSRPAIQRAAILASGSLMNLLLVPILFIIAALIADVTGSVVTGVSPGTPADHTGILKGDRLVHIGESKIRSVADVQEAVRRHAGHEITLSVERAGKTLFFTTTPRTNPPAGEGALGVQIAPIVERAPIEVAILRAPTRTLQALLLLPTAIGYAISGSHNIELAGPVGIVQTVGEAARQGLEVVFILAAFLTAQIGLINLLPWPGLDGGRLVFVGIELVTGRRVPPKREAAVHFAGILILLTLAIVITIGDVQRIAGL
;
A
#
# COMPACT_ATOMS: atom_id res chain seq x y z
N MET A 1 -6.59 24.51 24.20
CA MET A 1 -5.30 24.65 23.49
C MET A 1 -4.09 24.21 24.33
N THR A 2 -4.07 24.45 25.63
CA THR A 2 -2.96 24.06 26.53
C THR A 2 -2.77 22.56 26.70
N GLN A 3 -3.83 21.75 26.67
CA GLN A 3 -3.73 20.27 26.77
C GLN A 3 -3.23 19.62 25.49
N ILE A 4 -3.59 20.13 24.31
CA ILE A 4 -3.03 19.66 23.02
C ILE A 4 -1.53 19.93 22.96
N ALA A 5 -1.09 21.09 23.48
CA ALA A 5 0.33 21.42 23.55
C ALA A 5 1.11 20.52 24.54
N SER A 6 0.49 20.03 25.64
CA SER A 6 1.16 19.14 26.59
C SER A 6 1.28 17.69 26.07
N VAL A 7 0.33 17.22 25.29
CA VAL A 7 0.40 15.91 24.60
C VAL A 7 1.44 15.94 23.46
N LEU A 8 1.61 17.10 22.81
CA LEU A 8 2.64 17.32 21.77
C LEU A 8 4.05 17.49 22.34
N ASN A 9 4.19 17.84 23.62
CA ASN A 9 5.48 18.09 24.29
C ASN A 9 6.09 16.87 25.03
N SER A 10 5.45 15.71 25.04
CA SER A 10 6.03 14.52 25.62
C SER A 10 7.03 13.85 24.67
N GLU A 11 8.28 14.23 24.79
CA GLU A 11 9.55 13.56 24.44
C GLU A 11 9.83 13.00 23.03
N MET A 12 8.84 12.73 22.15
CA MET A 12 9.09 12.61 20.69
C MET A 12 8.24 13.64 19.97
N SER A 13 8.91 14.61 19.35
CA SER A 13 8.22 15.69 18.65
C SER A 13 7.38 15.12 17.50
N LEU A 14 6.24 15.73 17.23
CA LEU A 14 5.39 15.45 16.06
C LEU A 14 6.20 15.44 14.75
N LEU A 15 7.31 16.22 14.72
CA LEU A 15 8.28 16.25 13.61
C LEU A 15 8.97 14.91 13.34
N VAL A 16 9.03 13.99 14.31
CA VAL A 16 9.60 12.65 14.13
C VAL A 16 8.50 11.61 13.91
N VAL A 17 7.43 11.69 14.70
CA VAL A 17 6.33 10.70 14.67
C VAL A 17 5.55 10.74 13.35
N LEU A 18 5.26 11.95 12.85
CA LEU A 18 4.49 12.09 11.61
C LEU A 18 5.23 11.54 10.38
N PRO A 19 6.52 11.88 10.12
CA PRO A 19 7.26 11.23 9.04
C PRO A 19 7.37 9.72 9.19
N LEU A 20 7.53 9.20 10.42
CA LEU A 20 7.58 7.76 10.68
C LEU A 20 6.25 7.09 10.31
N ALA A 21 5.12 7.63 10.77
CA ALA A 21 3.79 7.12 10.45
C ALA A 21 3.49 7.16 8.95
N LEU A 22 3.83 8.28 8.29
CA LEU A 22 3.67 8.42 6.85
C LEU A 22 4.54 7.42 6.08
N THR A 23 5.81 7.24 6.49
CA THR A 23 6.71 6.26 5.88
C THR A 23 6.17 4.84 6.03
N LEU A 24 5.69 4.48 7.23
CA LEU A 24 5.09 3.19 7.50
C LEU A 24 3.89 2.92 6.60
N LEU A 25 2.91 3.83 6.60
CA LEU A 25 1.69 3.68 5.80
C LEU A 25 2.00 3.66 4.30
N THR A 26 2.88 4.56 3.84
CA THR A 26 3.32 4.58 2.42
C THR A 26 3.98 3.27 2.03
N THR A 27 4.81 2.67 2.91
CA THR A 27 5.45 1.38 2.64
C THR A 27 4.42 0.25 2.53
N ILE A 28 3.42 0.21 3.41
CA ILE A 28 2.35 -0.79 3.36
C ILE A 28 1.55 -0.68 2.06
N VAL A 29 1.17 0.54 1.67
CA VAL A 29 0.43 0.78 0.43
C VAL A 29 1.32 0.51 -0.79
N PHE A 30 2.60 0.89 -0.75
CA PHE A 30 3.54 0.57 -1.83
C PHE A 30 3.63 -0.94 -2.10
N VAL A 31 3.71 -1.76 -1.05
CA VAL A 31 3.73 -3.23 -1.19
C VAL A 31 2.42 -3.75 -1.75
N HIS A 32 1.28 -3.17 -1.34
CA HIS A 32 -0.03 -3.47 -1.91
C HIS A 32 -0.06 -3.20 -3.42
N GLU A 33 0.31 -1.99 -3.85
CA GLU A 33 0.37 -1.59 -5.25
C GLU A 33 1.35 -2.43 -6.07
N LEU A 34 2.47 -2.85 -5.44
CA LEU A 34 3.44 -3.73 -6.07
C LEU A 34 2.83 -5.10 -6.41
N GLY A 35 1.88 -5.59 -5.61
CA GLY A 35 1.10 -6.79 -5.90
C GLY A 35 0.33 -6.64 -7.21
N HIS A 36 -0.47 -5.59 -7.34
CA HIS A 36 -1.22 -5.27 -8.56
C HIS A 36 -0.29 -5.12 -9.77
N PHE A 37 0.77 -4.36 -9.62
CA PHE A 37 1.78 -4.14 -10.67
C PHE A 37 2.36 -5.45 -11.19
N TYR A 38 2.81 -6.32 -10.29
CA TYR A 38 3.48 -7.56 -10.67
C TYR A 38 2.55 -8.53 -11.39
N VAL A 39 1.34 -8.74 -10.85
CA VAL A 39 0.38 -9.67 -11.43
C VAL A 39 -0.23 -9.12 -12.73
N ALA A 40 -0.55 -7.82 -12.80
CA ALA A 40 -1.03 -7.18 -14.02
C ALA A 40 -0.01 -7.33 -15.17
N ARG A 41 1.27 -7.06 -14.88
CA ARG A 41 2.35 -7.25 -15.85
C ARG A 41 2.50 -8.71 -16.30
N ARG A 42 2.35 -9.67 -15.39
CA ARG A 42 2.38 -11.11 -15.73
C ARG A 42 1.17 -11.53 -16.56
N CYS A 43 0.03 -10.90 -16.38
CA CYS A 43 -1.16 -11.09 -17.21
C CYS A 43 -1.10 -10.34 -18.55
N GLY A 44 -0.01 -9.62 -18.85
CA GLY A 44 0.17 -8.85 -20.08
C GLY A 44 -0.68 -7.58 -20.14
N VAL A 45 -1.10 -7.04 -19.00
CA VAL A 45 -1.77 -5.74 -18.92
C VAL A 45 -0.72 -4.64 -18.99
N HIS A 46 -0.94 -3.66 -19.87
CA HIS A 46 -0.08 -2.49 -19.95
C HIS A 46 -0.29 -1.58 -18.74
N ILE A 47 0.81 -1.21 -18.09
CA ILE A 47 0.80 -0.34 -16.91
C ILE A 47 1.27 1.05 -17.33
N LYS A 48 0.38 2.01 -17.31
CA LYS A 48 0.66 3.40 -17.65
C LYS A 48 1.53 4.08 -16.61
N GLU A 49 1.22 3.89 -15.32
CA GLU A 49 1.97 4.53 -14.25
C GLU A 49 1.95 3.68 -12.97
N PHE A 50 3.12 3.62 -12.32
CA PHE A 50 3.29 3.15 -10.95
C PHE A 50 3.80 4.32 -10.10
N ALA A 51 3.00 4.76 -9.14
CA ALA A 51 3.27 5.98 -8.37
C ALA A 51 3.34 5.71 -6.87
N ILE A 52 4.31 6.35 -6.22
CA ILE A 52 4.39 6.48 -4.77
C ILE A 52 3.88 7.86 -4.40
N GLY A 53 2.85 7.92 -3.53
CA GLY A 53 2.18 9.16 -3.15
C GLY A 53 1.18 9.67 -4.19
N PHE A 54 0.53 10.79 -3.87
CA PHE A 54 -0.43 11.47 -4.74
C PHE A 54 0.11 12.80 -5.27
N PRO A 55 -0.35 13.25 -6.46
CA PRO A 55 0.08 14.51 -7.08
C PRO A 55 0.07 15.71 -6.10
N PRO A 56 0.93 16.72 -6.35
CA PRO A 56 1.72 16.97 -7.55
C PRO A 56 2.97 16.08 -7.63
N ARG A 57 3.45 15.83 -8.87
CA ARG A 57 4.62 14.99 -9.15
C ARG A 57 5.92 15.73 -8.81
N LEU A 58 6.81 15.06 -8.05
CA LEU A 58 8.15 15.56 -7.74
C LEU A 58 9.20 15.02 -8.70
N TRP A 59 9.09 13.72 -9.02
CA TRP A 59 10.05 13.05 -9.91
C TRP A 59 9.36 11.94 -10.68
N SER A 60 9.83 11.69 -11.92
CA SER A 60 9.38 10.52 -12.67
C SER A 60 10.44 10.04 -13.66
N THR A 61 10.38 8.74 -13.97
CA THR A 61 11.13 8.09 -15.03
C THR A 61 10.23 7.13 -15.78
N ALA A 62 10.50 6.91 -17.05
CA ALA A 62 9.79 5.93 -17.86
C ALA A 62 10.71 4.76 -18.20
N ARG A 63 10.20 3.52 -18.12
CA ARG A 63 10.97 2.30 -18.43
C ARG A 63 10.13 1.32 -19.23
N GLY A 64 10.81 0.57 -20.11
CA GLY A 64 10.16 -0.37 -21.02
C GLY A 64 9.52 0.34 -22.21
N GLY A 65 8.55 -0.31 -22.85
CA GLY A 65 7.94 0.16 -24.09
C GLY A 65 8.80 -0.07 -25.32
N THR A 66 8.24 0.21 -26.50
CA THR A 66 8.97 0.17 -27.79
C THR A 66 9.59 1.52 -28.06
N THR A 67 10.87 1.55 -28.44
CA THR A 67 11.59 2.80 -28.74
C THR A 67 11.81 2.91 -30.22
N TYR A 68 11.42 4.06 -30.79
CA TYR A 68 11.59 4.41 -32.20
C TYR A 68 12.56 5.58 -32.31
N ASN A 69 13.39 5.56 -33.35
CA ASN A 69 14.24 6.68 -33.65
C ASN A 69 13.45 7.79 -34.35
N ALA A 70 13.66 9.01 -33.93
CA ALA A 70 13.04 10.17 -34.49
C ALA A 70 14.05 11.30 -34.67
N ARG A 71 13.73 12.27 -35.53
CA ARG A 71 14.50 13.50 -35.71
C ARG A 71 13.67 14.67 -35.23
N ALA A 72 14.21 15.46 -34.31
CA ALA A 72 13.57 16.71 -33.91
C ALA A 72 13.52 17.70 -35.09
N ILE A 73 12.36 18.29 -35.36
CA ILE A 73 12.18 19.32 -36.36
C ILE A 73 11.98 20.69 -35.69
N ALA A 74 11.12 20.75 -34.68
CA ALA A 74 10.88 21.95 -33.89
C ALA A 74 11.14 21.65 -32.40
N SER A 75 11.46 22.72 -31.65
CA SER A 75 11.94 22.71 -30.27
C SER A 75 11.34 21.64 -29.34
N VAL A 76 12.04 20.51 -29.18
CA VAL A 76 11.79 19.53 -28.13
C VAL A 76 12.81 19.81 -27.03
N GLN A 77 12.54 20.78 -26.14
CA GLN A 77 13.47 21.18 -25.09
C GLN A 77 13.36 20.29 -23.84
N ASP A 78 12.20 19.66 -23.63
CA ASP A 78 11.91 18.78 -22.48
C ASP A 78 11.28 17.47 -22.94
N THR A 79 11.24 16.50 -22.01
CA THR A 79 10.49 15.28 -22.25
C THR A 79 9.00 15.57 -22.39
N VAL A 80 8.44 15.31 -23.56
CA VAL A 80 7.02 15.48 -23.87
C VAL A 80 6.29 14.16 -23.77
N GLN A 81 5.14 14.14 -23.12
CA GLN A 81 4.33 12.93 -22.96
C GLN A 81 2.85 13.20 -23.18
N GLY A 82 2.18 12.29 -23.86
CA GLY A 82 0.74 12.34 -24.09
C GLY A 82 0.21 11.03 -24.68
N ASN A 83 -1.11 10.93 -24.77
CA ASN A 83 -1.73 9.84 -25.49
C ASN A 83 -1.52 10.06 -27.00
N LEU A 84 -1.26 8.99 -27.74
CA LEU A 84 -1.17 9.06 -29.21
C LEU A 84 -2.55 9.26 -29.80
N HIS A 85 -2.69 10.27 -30.64
CA HIS A 85 -3.87 10.51 -31.44
C HIS A 85 -3.52 10.47 -32.94
N ILE A 86 -3.94 9.39 -33.61
CA ILE A 86 -3.64 9.17 -35.00
C ILE A 86 -4.67 9.93 -35.82
N ILE A 87 -4.23 10.91 -36.61
CA ILE A 87 -5.09 11.66 -37.54
C ILE A 87 -5.03 10.94 -38.89
N SER A 88 -6.13 10.26 -39.21
CA SER A 88 -6.29 9.59 -40.50
C SER A 88 -6.58 10.59 -41.59
N ARG A 89 -6.18 10.27 -42.85
CA ARG A 89 -6.44 11.09 -44.04
C ARG A 89 -7.92 11.47 -44.25
N ASP A 90 -8.84 10.70 -43.67
CA ASP A 90 -10.28 10.85 -43.81
C ASP A 90 -11.01 11.36 -42.56
N SER A 91 -10.26 11.74 -41.48
CA SER A 91 -10.88 12.19 -40.24
C SER A 91 -10.78 13.71 -40.08
N ASP A 92 -11.91 14.37 -40.02
CA ASP A 92 -12.05 15.81 -39.70
C ASP A 92 -11.98 16.09 -38.18
N THR A 93 -11.64 15.10 -37.38
CA THR A 93 -11.62 15.26 -35.91
C THR A 93 -10.32 15.90 -35.45
N PRO A 94 -10.38 17.10 -34.86
CA PRO A 94 -9.18 17.72 -34.28
C PRO A 94 -8.66 16.89 -33.13
N PRO A 95 -7.33 16.86 -32.87
CA PRO A 95 -6.73 16.11 -31.77
C PRO A 95 -7.25 16.64 -30.43
N ILE A 96 -7.39 15.72 -29.49
CA ILE A 96 -7.79 16.04 -28.10
C ILE A 96 -6.67 16.83 -27.44
N SER A 97 -7.00 17.87 -26.70
CA SER A 97 -6.05 18.68 -25.91
C SER A 97 -5.19 17.79 -25.01
N GLY A 98 -3.88 18.04 -25.01
CA GLY A 98 -2.92 17.25 -24.22
C GLY A 98 -2.46 15.94 -24.89
N ALA A 99 -2.90 15.63 -26.10
CA ALA A 99 -2.45 14.46 -26.86
C ALA A 99 -1.23 14.75 -27.74
N ILE A 100 -0.52 13.69 -28.13
CA ILE A 100 0.51 13.73 -29.17
C ILE A 100 -0.16 13.35 -30.50
N ALA A 101 -0.23 14.28 -31.42
CA ALA A 101 -0.81 14.04 -32.73
C ALA A 101 0.16 13.30 -33.65
N VAL A 102 -0.33 12.31 -34.40
CA VAL A 102 0.45 11.57 -35.40
C VAL A 102 -0.12 11.82 -36.75
N LEU A 103 0.67 12.36 -37.66
CA LEU A 103 0.34 12.70 -39.03
C LEU A 103 1.26 11.99 -40.03
N ASP A 104 0.75 11.65 -41.21
CA ASP A 104 1.58 11.26 -42.36
C ASP A 104 2.06 12.51 -43.09
N SER A 105 3.29 12.58 -43.56
CA SER A 105 3.84 13.68 -44.35
C SER A 105 3.09 13.90 -45.67
N GLU A 106 2.37 12.89 -46.17
CA GLU A 106 1.53 12.96 -47.36
C GLU A 106 0.06 13.37 -47.06
N THR A 107 -0.25 13.79 -45.81
CA THR A 107 -1.59 14.27 -45.45
C THR A 107 -1.96 15.46 -46.34
N PRO A 108 -3.10 15.43 -47.02
CA PRO A 108 -3.60 16.59 -47.78
C PRO A 108 -3.75 17.80 -46.85
N ASN A 109 -3.37 18.99 -47.34
CA ASN A 109 -3.40 20.24 -46.54
C ASN A 109 -2.67 20.12 -45.17
N LEU A 110 -1.45 19.57 -45.19
CA LEU A 110 -0.64 19.35 -43.98
C LEU A 110 -0.57 20.62 -43.13
N ASP A 111 -0.39 21.79 -43.73
CA ASP A 111 -0.27 23.09 -43.08
C ASP A 111 -1.54 23.48 -42.32
N GLU A 112 -2.71 23.22 -42.89
CA GLU A 112 -3.99 23.45 -42.24
C GLU A 112 -4.20 22.48 -41.09
N THR A 113 -3.88 21.20 -41.29
CA THR A 113 -4.00 20.16 -40.25
C THR A 113 -3.06 20.44 -39.07
N VAL A 114 -1.80 20.82 -39.30
CA VAL A 114 -0.88 21.20 -38.24
C VAL A 114 -1.36 22.43 -37.47
N THR A 115 -1.94 23.42 -38.19
CA THR A 115 -2.52 24.60 -37.54
C THR A 115 -3.72 24.24 -36.64
N GLN A 116 -4.55 23.31 -37.06
CA GLN A 116 -5.67 22.80 -36.24
C GLN A 116 -5.17 22.02 -35.02
N VAL A 117 -4.11 21.20 -35.18
CA VAL A 117 -3.47 20.45 -34.09
C VAL A 117 -2.90 21.40 -33.03
N GLU A 118 -2.23 22.47 -33.46
CA GLU A 118 -1.68 23.50 -32.57
C GLU A 118 -2.82 24.27 -31.86
N ALA A 119 -3.87 24.67 -32.60
CA ALA A 119 -5.03 25.33 -32.02
C ALA A 119 -5.80 24.48 -31.00
N ALA A 120 -5.83 23.15 -31.20
CA ALA A 120 -6.43 22.19 -30.28
C ALA A 120 -5.57 21.94 -29.03
N SER A 121 -4.44 22.62 -28.88
CA SER A 121 -3.51 22.47 -27.74
C SER A 121 -2.96 21.05 -27.59
N ALA A 122 -2.61 20.40 -28.69
CA ALA A 122 -1.85 19.16 -28.66
C ALA A 122 -0.47 19.39 -28.01
N THR A 123 0.03 18.38 -27.30
CA THR A 123 1.29 18.47 -26.56
C THR A 123 2.51 18.38 -27.47
N ALA A 124 2.41 17.60 -28.54
CA ALA A 124 3.44 17.46 -29.55
C ALA A 124 2.87 16.89 -30.86
N LEU A 125 3.70 16.91 -31.90
CA LEU A 125 3.40 16.39 -33.23
C LEU A 125 4.45 15.36 -33.67
N ILE A 126 4.02 14.21 -34.14
CA ILE A 126 4.83 13.18 -34.79
C ILE A 126 4.45 13.14 -36.26
N ILE A 127 5.43 13.34 -37.15
CA ILE A 127 5.23 13.26 -38.58
C ILE A 127 5.92 12.00 -39.13
N ILE A 128 5.13 11.14 -39.77
CA ILE A 128 5.62 9.91 -40.39
C ILE A 128 5.97 10.20 -41.84
N GLY A 129 7.21 9.97 -42.20
CA GLY A 129 7.71 10.18 -43.55
C GLY A 129 8.65 11.38 -43.70
N ARG A 130 9.03 11.69 -44.93
CA ARG A 130 9.95 12.78 -45.24
C ARG A 130 9.19 14.03 -45.60
N LEU A 131 9.47 15.11 -44.92
CA LEU A 131 8.96 16.43 -45.28
C LEU A 131 9.76 17.02 -46.46
N GLN A 132 9.12 17.91 -47.22
CA GLN A 132 9.80 18.78 -48.18
C GLN A 132 10.49 19.94 -47.44
N ASP A 133 11.52 20.54 -48.03
CA ASP A 133 12.35 21.55 -47.35
C ASP A 133 11.55 22.77 -46.90
N ASP A 134 10.57 23.20 -47.71
CA ASP A 134 9.64 24.29 -47.43
C ASP A 134 8.66 23.94 -46.27
N GLN A 135 8.17 22.71 -46.24
CA GLN A 135 7.30 22.24 -45.16
C GLN A 135 8.09 22.15 -43.85
N GLU A 136 9.33 21.63 -43.88
CA GLU A 136 10.20 21.52 -42.69
C GLU A 136 10.49 22.92 -42.13
N GLN A 137 10.86 23.90 -42.99
CA GLN A 137 11.13 25.26 -42.54
C GLN A 137 9.88 25.90 -41.92
N TRP A 138 8.71 25.73 -42.53
CA TRP A 138 7.46 26.26 -42.00
C TRP A 138 7.07 25.65 -40.64
N ILE A 139 7.32 24.33 -40.41
CA ILE A 139 7.08 23.66 -39.15
C ILE A 139 8.05 24.14 -38.09
N GLN A 140 9.32 24.41 -38.41
CA GLN A 140 10.33 24.94 -37.45
C GLN A 140 9.93 26.29 -36.83
N GLU A 141 9.12 27.09 -37.54
CA GLU A 141 8.62 28.35 -37.01
C GLU A 141 7.43 28.20 -36.04
N ARG A 142 6.91 26.96 -35.84
CA ARG A 142 5.79 26.68 -34.96
C ARG A 142 6.26 26.44 -33.50
N LYS A 143 5.33 26.70 -32.58
CA LYS A 143 5.59 26.53 -31.12
C LYS A 143 5.40 25.10 -30.64
N ILE A 144 4.71 24.25 -31.40
CA ILE A 144 4.44 22.88 -31.00
C ILE A 144 5.71 22.01 -31.18
N PRO A 145 6.13 21.27 -30.13
CA PRO A 145 7.24 20.31 -30.26
C PRO A 145 6.93 19.32 -31.39
N THR A 146 7.80 19.22 -32.39
CA THR A 146 7.58 18.38 -33.57
C THR A 146 8.78 17.50 -33.86
N VAL A 147 8.49 16.23 -34.09
CA VAL A 147 9.49 15.23 -34.50
C VAL A 147 9.05 14.53 -35.79
N SER A 148 10.00 14.12 -36.61
CA SER A 148 9.74 13.24 -37.75
C SER A 148 10.41 11.89 -37.56
N MET A 149 9.84 10.87 -38.20
CA MET A 149 10.36 9.52 -38.17
C MET A 149 10.28 8.89 -39.57
N THR A 150 11.06 7.83 -39.79
CA THR A 150 11.04 7.12 -41.07
C THR A 150 9.66 6.49 -41.29
N ARG A 151 9.28 6.30 -42.57
CA ARG A 151 8.01 5.65 -42.89
C ARG A 151 7.93 4.22 -42.34
N MET A 152 9.07 3.50 -42.29
CA MET A 152 9.14 2.13 -41.78
C MET A 152 8.86 2.11 -40.25
N ASP A 153 9.55 2.97 -39.50
CA ASP A 153 9.32 3.12 -38.06
C ASP A 153 7.89 3.62 -37.78
N GLY A 154 7.36 4.53 -38.60
CA GLY A 154 6.01 5.05 -38.48
C GLY A 154 4.92 4.00 -38.69
N VAL A 155 5.05 3.14 -39.70
CA VAL A 155 4.13 2.02 -39.92
C VAL A 155 4.15 1.06 -38.74
N GLN A 156 5.31 0.80 -38.16
CA GLN A 156 5.45 -0.05 -37.00
C GLN A 156 4.88 0.62 -35.74
N LEU A 157 5.12 1.91 -35.55
CA LEU A 157 4.50 2.70 -34.48
C LEU A 157 2.96 2.66 -34.59
N LEU A 158 2.40 2.83 -35.77
CA LEU A 158 0.96 2.76 -36.01
C LEU A 158 0.40 1.35 -35.74
N ALA A 159 1.14 0.30 -36.11
CA ALA A 159 0.75 -1.08 -35.83
C ALA A 159 0.78 -1.40 -34.33
N ASP A 160 1.81 -0.97 -33.62
CA ASP A 160 1.96 -1.14 -32.17
C ASP A 160 0.99 -0.24 -31.39
N SER A 161 0.59 0.92 -31.97
CA SER A 161 -0.33 1.90 -31.38
C SER A 161 -1.77 1.71 -31.81
N SER A 162 -2.13 0.57 -32.38
CA SER A 162 -3.49 0.29 -32.92
C SER A 162 -4.62 0.37 -31.86
N SER A 163 -4.27 0.50 -30.58
CA SER A 163 -5.20 0.83 -29.50
C SER A 163 -5.27 2.34 -29.29
N HIS A 164 -6.47 2.91 -29.26
CA HIS A 164 -6.73 4.34 -29.01
C HIS A 164 -6.21 4.88 -27.68
N ASP A 165 -5.50 4.07 -26.89
CA ASP A 165 -5.02 4.35 -25.53
C ASP A 165 -3.50 4.23 -25.37
N SER A 166 -2.76 4.15 -26.48
CA SER A 166 -1.30 4.11 -26.43
C SER A 166 -0.74 5.46 -25.99
N THR A 167 0.19 5.44 -25.04
CA THR A 167 0.90 6.63 -24.59
C THR A 167 2.27 6.70 -25.23
N ALA A 168 2.67 7.87 -25.70
CA ALA A 168 4.01 8.10 -26.19
C ALA A 168 4.75 9.12 -25.33
N GLN A 169 6.08 8.94 -25.28
CA GLN A 169 7.01 9.87 -24.69
C GLN A 169 8.07 10.21 -25.73
N ILE A 170 8.22 11.51 -26.00
CA ILE A 170 9.25 12.04 -26.87
C ILE A 170 10.37 12.58 -25.97
N GLU A 171 11.58 12.06 -26.13
CA GLU A 171 12.74 12.43 -25.35
C GLU A 171 13.91 12.74 -26.26
N THR A 172 14.55 13.89 -26.06
CA THR A 172 15.78 14.25 -26.74
C THR A 172 16.95 14.13 -25.77
N GLN A 173 17.92 13.29 -26.12
CA GLN A 173 19.14 13.09 -25.33
C GLN A 173 20.35 13.50 -26.14
N ARG A 174 21.32 14.09 -25.48
CA ARG A 174 22.63 14.42 -26.05
C ARG A 174 23.54 13.19 -25.93
N ASP A 175 24.01 12.68 -27.06
CA ASP A 175 24.95 11.56 -27.06
C ASP A 175 26.36 11.97 -26.53
N GLY A 176 27.23 11.00 -26.24
CA GLY A 176 28.60 11.24 -25.76
C GLY A 176 29.48 12.02 -26.75
N PHE A 177 29.00 12.27 -27.98
CA PHE A 177 29.67 13.05 -29.03
C PHE A 177 29.03 14.44 -29.21
N GLY A 178 28.07 14.83 -28.32
CA GLY A 178 27.41 16.13 -28.35
C GLY A 178 26.32 16.28 -29.40
N ARG A 179 25.84 15.17 -30.00
CA ARG A 179 24.75 15.18 -30.99
C ARG A 179 23.43 14.91 -30.26
N ASP A 180 22.39 15.66 -30.60
CA ASP A 180 21.06 15.47 -30.08
C ASP A 180 20.39 14.30 -30.83
N THR A 181 20.00 13.27 -30.08
CA THR A 181 19.22 12.12 -30.56
C THR A 181 17.85 12.15 -29.94
N THR A 182 16.81 12.08 -30.78
CA THR A 182 15.42 12.08 -30.32
C THR A 182 14.84 10.70 -30.48
N HIS A 183 14.20 10.23 -29.43
CA HIS A 183 13.54 8.93 -29.37
C HIS A 183 12.07 9.09 -29.00
N ILE A 184 11.23 8.31 -29.66
CA ILE A 184 9.81 8.16 -29.30
C ILE A 184 9.68 6.81 -28.61
N ARG A 185 9.20 6.84 -27.37
CA ARG A 185 8.97 5.63 -26.57
C ARG A 185 7.47 5.44 -26.40
N VAL A 186 6.94 4.33 -26.89
CA VAL A 186 5.50 4.02 -26.83
C VAL A 186 5.24 2.98 -25.75
N ASP A 187 4.15 3.13 -25.01
CA ASP A 187 3.72 2.23 -23.96
C ASP A 187 4.78 1.98 -22.87
N ALA A 188 5.58 2.99 -22.58
CA ALA A 188 6.50 2.94 -21.45
C ALA A 188 5.74 3.10 -20.12
N THR A 189 6.05 2.23 -19.15
CA THR A 189 5.55 2.40 -17.78
C THR A 189 6.25 3.58 -17.12
N ARG A 190 5.48 4.56 -16.65
CA ARG A 190 6.00 5.65 -15.83
C ARG A 190 6.12 5.21 -14.38
N PHE A 191 7.28 5.47 -13.78
CA PHE A 191 7.50 5.36 -12.34
C PHE A 191 7.61 6.77 -11.77
N SER A 192 6.79 7.12 -10.79
CA SER A 192 6.74 8.47 -10.24
C SER A 192 6.78 8.51 -8.72
N ILE A 193 7.38 9.59 -8.19
CA ILE A 193 7.32 9.96 -6.77
C ILE A 193 6.60 11.29 -6.70
N ASN A 194 5.55 11.33 -5.89
CA ASN A 194 4.66 12.47 -5.75
C ASN A 194 4.83 13.16 -4.40
N ALA A 195 4.35 14.40 -4.29
CA ALA A 195 4.58 15.27 -3.14
C ALA A 195 3.77 14.87 -1.89
N ILE A 196 2.60 14.27 -2.06
CA ILE A 196 1.76 13.85 -0.93
C ILE A 196 2.12 12.41 -0.58
N PRO A 197 2.90 12.15 0.49
CA PRO A 197 3.44 10.83 0.81
C PRO A 197 2.40 9.96 1.55
N ILE A 198 1.19 9.91 1.04
CA ILE A 198 0.11 9.10 1.59
C ILE A 198 -0.34 8.14 0.49
N GLY A 199 0.10 6.86 0.58
CA GLY A 199 -0.32 5.85 -0.37
C GLY A 199 0.49 5.77 -1.66
N GLY A 200 -0.16 5.27 -2.71
CA GLY A 200 0.35 5.08 -4.05
C GLY A 200 -0.76 4.63 -4.97
N TYR A 201 -0.44 4.41 -6.23
CA TYR A 201 -1.38 3.82 -7.19
C TYR A 201 -0.68 3.17 -8.37
N VAL A 202 -1.34 2.18 -8.93
CA VAL A 202 -1.01 1.57 -10.23
C VAL A 202 -2.11 1.94 -11.20
N ARG A 203 -1.78 2.68 -12.25
CA ARG A 203 -2.73 2.97 -13.33
C ARG A 203 -2.53 1.98 -14.47
N MET A 204 -3.54 1.16 -14.71
CA MET A 204 -3.57 0.17 -15.77
C MET A 204 -4.35 0.70 -16.98
N SER A 205 -3.98 0.26 -18.20
CA SER A 205 -4.77 0.51 -19.40
C SER A 205 -6.14 -0.14 -19.27
N GLY A 206 -7.20 0.59 -19.66
CA GLY A 206 -8.58 0.09 -19.63
C GLY A 206 -9.21 -0.05 -18.26
N GLU A 207 -8.63 0.53 -17.22
CA GLU A 207 -9.19 0.53 -15.87
C GLU A 207 -10.32 1.57 -15.70
N SER A 208 -10.19 2.72 -16.35
CA SER A 208 -11.16 3.80 -16.35
C SER A 208 -11.88 3.91 -17.69
N HIS A 209 -12.88 3.06 -17.95
CA HIS A 209 -13.85 3.13 -19.05
C HIS A 209 -13.31 3.38 -20.48
N GLU A 210 -12.01 3.35 -20.67
CA GLU A 210 -11.38 3.47 -21.98
C GLU A 210 -11.42 2.10 -22.66
N PHE A 211 -11.95 2.09 -23.88
CA PHE A 211 -12.30 0.92 -24.68
C PHE A 211 -11.22 -0.18 -24.78
N ASP A 212 -11.67 -1.38 -25.14
CA ASP A 212 -10.97 -2.65 -25.26
C ASP A 212 -9.67 -2.64 -26.09
N ALA A 213 -8.63 -2.02 -25.55
CA ALA A 213 -7.29 -2.18 -26.09
C ALA A 213 -6.78 -3.63 -25.81
N PRO A 214 -6.06 -4.27 -26.74
CA PRO A 214 -5.62 -5.65 -26.61
C PRO A 214 -4.85 -5.97 -25.32
N ASN A 215 -4.16 -4.96 -24.75
CA ASN A 215 -3.36 -5.08 -23.54
C ASN A 215 -4.00 -4.37 -22.33
N SER A 216 -5.32 -4.16 -22.35
CA SER A 216 -6.06 -3.51 -21.27
C SER A 216 -6.46 -4.49 -20.18
N PHE A 217 -6.73 -3.98 -18.98
CA PHE A 217 -7.30 -4.75 -17.87
C PHE A 217 -8.64 -5.39 -18.25
N THR A 218 -9.50 -4.62 -18.94
CA THR A 218 -10.82 -5.06 -19.39
C THR A 218 -10.77 -6.15 -20.45
N SER A 219 -9.71 -6.25 -21.26
CA SER A 219 -9.54 -7.30 -22.27
C SER A 219 -9.19 -8.66 -21.68
N ARG A 220 -8.79 -8.73 -20.41
CA ARG A 220 -8.35 -9.98 -19.77
C ARG A 220 -9.53 -10.83 -19.32
N PRO A 221 -9.38 -12.16 -19.34
CA PRO A 221 -10.37 -13.09 -18.75
C PRO A 221 -10.68 -12.73 -17.30
N ALA A 222 -11.92 -12.98 -16.87
CA ALA A 222 -12.38 -12.65 -15.52
C ALA A 222 -11.47 -13.20 -14.41
N ILE A 223 -10.93 -14.42 -14.56
CA ILE A 223 -10.01 -15.03 -13.60
C ILE A 223 -8.71 -14.23 -13.49
N GLN A 224 -8.13 -13.74 -14.60
CA GLN A 224 -6.92 -12.92 -14.56
C GLN A 224 -7.21 -11.56 -13.91
N ARG A 225 -8.36 -10.95 -14.20
CA ARG A 225 -8.78 -9.71 -13.54
C ARG A 225 -8.98 -9.90 -12.03
N ALA A 226 -9.59 -11.01 -11.62
CA ALA A 226 -9.71 -11.37 -10.20
C ALA A 226 -8.34 -11.54 -9.54
N ALA A 227 -7.39 -12.22 -10.21
CA ALA A 227 -6.03 -12.38 -9.70
C ALA A 227 -5.31 -11.03 -9.54
N ILE A 228 -5.46 -10.13 -10.51
CA ILE A 228 -4.89 -8.77 -10.42
C ILE A 228 -5.49 -8.02 -9.24
N LEU A 229 -6.81 -7.99 -9.09
CA LEU A 229 -7.49 -7.30 -8.00
C LEU A 229 -7.17 -7.87 -6.61
N ALA A 230 -7.03 -9.18 -6.49
CA ALA A 230 -6.69 -9.82 -5.21
C ALA A 230 -5.20 -9.66 -4.84
N SER A 231 -4.33 -9.41 -5.81
CA SER A 231 -2.88 -9.48 -5.62
C SER A 231 -2.32 -8.41 -4.69
N GLY A 232 -2.90 -7.22 -4.65
CA GLY A 232 -2.51 -6.17 -3.71
C GLY A 232 -2.69 -6.61 -2.27
N SER A 233 -3.88 -7.08 -1.93
CA SER A 233 -4.19 -7.62 -0.60
C SER A 233 -3.35 -8.85 -0.26
N LEU A 234 -3.19 -9.79 -1.20
CA LEU A 234 -2.35 -10.97 -0.99
C LEU A 234 -0.89 -10.61 -0.71
N MET A 235 -0.34 -9.60 -1.39
CA MET A 235 1.02 -9.14 -1.15
C MET A 235 1.16 -8.56 0.28
N ASN A 236 0.18 -7.81 0.75
CA ASN A 236 0.15 -7.37 2.14
C ASN A 236 0.11 -8.56 3.10
N LEU A 237 -0.76 -9.53 2.88
CA LEU A 237 -0.84 -10.72 3.74
C LEU A 237 0.48 -11.53 3.77
N LEU A 238 1.22 -11.57 2.65
CA LEU A 238 2.55 -12.19 2.58
C LEU A 238 3.62 -11.38 3.34
N LEU A 239 3.46 -10.06 3.44
CA LEU A 239 4.37 -9.21 4.19
C LEU A 239 4.22 -9.39 5.71
N VAL A 240 3.05 -9.73 6.22
CA VAL A 240 2.77 -9.85 7.68
C VAL A 240 3.75 -10.79 8.40
N PRO A 241 3.94 -12.06 7.99
CA PRO A 241 4.88 -12.95 8.67
C PRO A 241 6.33 -12.45 8.60
N ILE A 242 6.71 -11.76 7.52
CA ILE A 242 8.05 -11.18 7.37
C ILE A 242 8.27 -10.08 8.43
N LEU A 243 7.30 -9.21 8.63
CA LEU A 243 7.39 -8.16 9.65
C LEU A 243 7.46 -8.74 11.07
N PHE A 244 6.70 -9.80 11.39
CA PHE A 244 6.80 -10.49 12.66
C PHE A 244 8.16 -11.17 12.87
N ILE A 245 8.75 -11.75 11.81
CA ILE A 245 10.10 -12.31 11.88
C ILE A 245 11.12 -11.20 12.18
N ILE A 246 11.06 -10.08 11.46
CA ILE A 246 11.96 -8.94 11.69
C ILE A 246 11.83 -8.43 13.12
N ALA A 247 10.60 -8.24 13.61
CA ALA A 247 10.35 -7.81 14.97
C ALA A 247 11.02 -8.76 15.99
N ALA A 248 10.82 -10.08 15.84
CA ALA A 248 11.34 -11.09 16.72
C ALA A 248 12.88 -11.18 16.71
N LEU A 249 13.51 -10.89 15.56
CA LEU A 249 14.98 -10.83 15.44
C LEU A 249 15.58 -9.58 16.11
N ILE A 250 14.79 -8.51 16.27
CA ILE A 250 15.20 -7.30 16.99
C ILE A 250 15.04 -7.55 18.49
N ALA A 251 13.83 -7.87 18.93
CA ALA A 251 13.50 -8.23 20.31
C ALA A 251 12.18 -9.00 20.35
N ASP A 252 12.10 -10.03 21.18
CA ASP A 252 10.90 -10.84 21.37
C ASP A 252 10.69 -11.15 22.85
N VAL A 253 9.42 -11.29 23.25
CA VAL A 253 9.09 -11.74 24.60
C VAL A 253 9.32 -13.24 24.66
N THR A 254 10.33 -13.66 25.44
CA THR A 254 10.75 -15.06 25.58
C THR A 254 10.30 -15.70 26.88
N GLY A 255 9.74 -14.93 27.80
CA GLY A 255 9.28 -15.39 29.08
C GLY A 255 8.79 -14.28 29.99
N SER A 256 8.63 -14.63 31.27
CA SER A 256 8.24 -13.70 32.32
C SER A 256 9.13 -13.90 33.53
N VAL A 257 9.58 -12.80 34.15
CA VAL A 257 10.39 -12.77 35.34
C VAL A 257 9.63 -12.11 36.49
N VAL A 258 9.81 -12.65 37.72
CA VAL A 258 9.28 -12.06 38.94
C VAL A 258 10.13 -10.84 39.31
N THR A 259 9.51 -9.65 39.35
CA THR A 259 10.17 -8.39 39.73
C THR A 259 9.92 -8.00 41.17
N GLY A 260 8.89 -8.59 41.80
CA GLY A 260 8.55 -8.39 43.20
C GLY A 260 7.59 -9.45 43.71
N VAL A 261 7.61 -9.70 44.99
CA VAL A 261 6.67 -10.57 45.72
C VAL A 261 6.08 -9.77 46.87
N SER A 262 4.76 -9.72 46.98
CA SER A 262 4.05 -9.02 48.03
C SER A 262 4.09 -9.88 49.33
N PRO A 263 4.41 -9.30 50.49
CA PRO A 263 4.45 -10.05 51.75
C PRO A 263 3.09 -10.67 52.13
N GLY A 264 3.11 -11.87 52.73
CA GLY A 264 1.93 -12.58 53.16
C GLY A 264 1.03 -13.13 52.02
N THR A 265 1.56 -13.22 50.81
CA THR A 265 0.85 -13.77 49.66
C THR A 265 1.20 -15.24 49.40
N PRO A 266 0.38 -15.96 48.61
CA PRO A 266 0.69 -17.34 48.25
C PRO A 266 2.11 -17.54 47.69
N ALA A 267 2.60 -16.60 46.89
CA ALA A 267 3.97 -16.66 46.34
C ALA A 267 5.05 -16.46 47.42
N ASP A 268 4.82 -15.58 48.41
CA ASP A 268 5.74 -15.33 49.51
C ASP A 268 5.88 -16.57 50.40
N HIS A 269 4.76 -17.23 50.74
CA HIS A 269 4.77 -18.45 51.57
C HIS A 269 5.47 -19.63 50.88
N THR A 270 5.50 -19.66 49.54
CA THR A 270 6.16 -20.75 48.79
C THR A 270 7.63 -20.51 48.51
N GLY A 271 8.14 -19.32 48.79
CA GLY A 271 9.56 -18.99 48.59
C GLY A 271 9.92 -18.62 47.15
N ILE A 272 8.95 -18.13 46.37
CA ILE A 272 9.20 -17.47 45.10
C ILE A 272 9.90 -16.15 45.38
N LEU A 273 10.96 -15.83 44.61
CA LEU A 273 11.79 -14.66 44.83
C LEU A 273 11.82 -13.76 43.59
N LYS A 274 12.17 -12.52 43.83
CA LYS A 274 12.55 -11.61 42.75
C LYS A 274 13.71 -12.20 41.94
N GLY A 275 13.56 -12.18 40.59
CA GLY A 275 14.54 -12.76 39.66
C GLY A 275 14.19 -14.16 39.17
N ASP A 276 13.17 -14.80 39.73
CA ASP A 276 12.70 -16.09 39.22
C ASP A 276 12.06 -15.95 37.85
N ARG A 277 12.52 -16.76 36.89
CA ARG A 277 11.88 -16.87 35.57
C ARG A 277 10.80 -17.94 35.65
N LEU A 278 9.56 -17.55 35.35
CA LEU A 278 8.42 -18.48 35.30
C LEU A 278 8.52 -19.34 34.02
N VAL A 279 8.55 -20.66 34.17
CA VAL A 279 8.67 -21.61 33.03
C VAL A 279 7.36 -22.31 32.75
N HIS A 280 6.74 -22.89 33.80
CA HIS A 280 5.41 -23.51 33.71
C HIS A 280 4.54 -23.13 34.91
N ILE A 281 3.22 -23.10 34.67
CA ILE A 281 2.19 -23.01 35.69
C ILE A 281 1.17 -24.13 35.41
N GLY A 282 1.18 -25.17 36.26
CA GLY A 282 0.51 -26.42 35.93
C GLY A 282 1.09 -27.00 34.65
N GLU A 283 0.22 -27.37 33.73
CA GLU A 283 0.62 -27.87 32.40
C GLU A 283 0.92 -26.73 31.36
N SER A 284 0.62 -25.50 31.72
CA SER A 284 0.77 -24.35 30.80
C SER A 284 2.22 -23.88 30.76
N LYS A 285 2.83 -23.89 29.58
CA LYS A 285 4.16 -23.29 29.37
C LYS A 285 4.03 -21.76 29.27
N ILE A 286 4.87 -21.06 30.04
CA ILE A 286 4.88 -19.60 30.15
C ILE A 286 5.86 -19.01 29.12
N ARG A 287 5.35 -18.20 28.23
CA ARG A 287 6.11 -17.48 27.21
C ARG A 287 5.91 -15.96 27.28
N SER A 288 4.88 -15.51 28.00
CA SER A 288 4.52 -14.11 28.15
C SER A 288 3.86 -13.83 29.50
N VAL A 289 3.72 -12.56 29.85
CA VAL A 289 2.95 -12.11 31.03
C VAL A 289 1.49 -12.54 30.92
N ALA A 290 0.91 -12.50 29.72
CA ALA A 290 -0.48 -12.91 29.49
C ALA A 290 -0.69 -14.42 29.79
N ASP A 291 0.29 -15.28 29.44
CA ASP A 291 0.21 -16.70 29.77
C ASP A 291 0.17 -16.93 31.29
N VAL A 292 0.94 -16.14 32.06
CA VAL A 292 0.93 -16.20 33.53
C VAL A 292 -0.45 -15.83 34.06
N GLN A 293 -0.99 -14.69 33.61
CA GLN A 293 -2.31 -14.21 34.04
C GLN A 293 -3.42 -15.22 33.75
N GLU A 294 -3.43 -15.77 32.53
CA GLU A 294 -4.41 -16.75 32.11
C GLU A 294 -4.29 -18.07 32.89
N ALA A 295 -3.07 -18.61 33.04
CA ALA A 295 -2.84 -19.84 33.77
C ALA A 295 -3.22 -19.70 35.24
N VAL A 296 -2.87 -18.59 35.88
CA VAL A 296 -3.24 -18.29 37.28
C VAL A 296 -4.76 -18.13 37.41
N ARG A 297 -5.42 -17.45 36.51
CA ARG A 297 -6.88 -17.26 36.51
C ARG A 297 -7.64 -18.58 36.39
N ARG A 298 -7.21 -19.49 35.52
CA ARG A 298 -7.81 -20.82 35.35
C ARG A 298 -7.76 -21.68 36.59
N HIS A 299 -6.75 -21.49 37.39
CA HIS A 299 -6.50 -22.33 38.59
C HIS A 299 -6.81 -21.59 39.89
N ALA A 300 -7.53 -20.46 39.85
CA ALA A 300 -7.89 -19.73 41.07
C ALA A 300 -8.65 -20.63 42.06
N GLY A 301 -8.14 -20.71 43.30
CA GLY A 301 -8.69 -21.56 44.36
C GLY A 301 -8.27 -23.04 44.31
N HIS A 302 -7.48 -23.45 43.32
CA HIS A 302 -6.97 -24.82 43.21
C HIS A 302 -5.46 -24.85 43.35
N GLU A 303 -4.95 -25.94 43.90
CA GLU A 303 -3.53 -26.15 44.06
C GLU A 303 -2.85 -26.34 42.69
N ILE A 304 -1.74 -25.62 42.46
CA ILE A 304 -0.96 -25.69 41.24
C ILE A 304 0.53 -25.78 41.53
N THR A 305 1.23 -26.46 40.63
CA THR A 305 2.72 -26.49 40.67
C THR A 305 3.25 -25.43 39.71
N LEU A 306 4.12 -24.57 40.24
CA LEU A 306 4.88 -23.58 39.47
C LEU A 306 6.30 -24.12 39.23
N SER A 307 6.76 -24.07 38.00
CA SER A 307 8.14 -24.35 37.62
C SER A 307 8.83 -23.03 37.33
N VAL A 308 9.89 -22.73 38.08
CA VAL A 308 10.69 -21.52 37.91
C VAL A 308 12.15 -21.87 37.65
N GLU A 309 12.84 -21.02 36.94
CA GLU A 309 14.29 -21.08 36.76
C GLU A 309 14.93 -19.99 37.61
N ARG A 310 15.84 -20.42 38.53
CA ARG A 310 16.63 -19.57 39.43
C ARG A 310 18.09 -19.97 39.34
N ALA A 311 18.96 -19.06 38.93
CA ALA A 311 20.40 -19.30 38.75
C ALA A 311 20.70 -20.56 37.88
N GLY A 312 19.96 -20.78 36.80
CA GLY A 312 20.14 -21.91 35.89
C GLY A 312 19.58 -23.25 36.40
N LYS A 313 18.92 -23.28 37.59
CA LYS A 313 18.29 -24.48 38.16
C LYS A 313 16.77 -24.36 38.10
N THR A 314 16.10 -25.42 37.66
CA THR A 314 14.64 -25.50 37.71
C THR A 314 14.19 -25.90 39.12
N LEU A 315 13.36 -25.07 39.72
CA LEU A 315 12.74 -25.29 41.04
C LEU A 315 11.24 -25.44 40.86
N PHE A 316 10.63 -26.26 41.72
CA PHE A 316 9.20 -26.48 41.70
C PHE A 316 8.58 -25.98 43.01
N PHE A 317 7.51 -25.22 42.91
CA PHE A 317 6.77 -24.68 44.04
C PHE A 317 5.29 -25.01 43.88
N THR A 318 4.67 -25.45 44.95
CA THR A 318 3.24 -25.74 44.98
C THR A 318 2.51 -24.65 45.75
N THR A 319 1.48 -24.07 45.15
CA THR A 319 0.72 -22.96 45.76
C THR A 319 -0.74 -22.95 45.28
N THR A 320 -1.59 -22.23 46.01
CA THR A 320 -3.00 -22.02 45.62
C THR A 320 -3.24 -20.54 45.35
N PRO A 321 -3.49 -20.12 44.08
CA PRO A 321 -3.83 -18.75 43.78
C PRO A 321 -5.13 -18.31 44.45
N ARG A 322 -5.20 -17.08 44.95
CA ARG A 322 -6.40 -16.51 45.58
C ARG A 322 -7.54 -16.35 44.58
N THR A 323 -8.77 -16.66 45.00
CA THR A 323 -9.97 -16.45 44.16
C THR A 323 -10.38 -14.97 44.12
N ASN A 324 -10.20 -14.25 45.23
CA ASN A 324 -10.56 -12.84 45.37
C ASN A 324 -9.33 -12.06 45.92
N PRO A 325 -8.36 -11.71 45.07
CA PRO A 325 -7.24 -10.90 45.52
C PRO A 325 -7.70 -9.46 45.83
N PRO A 326 -7.01 -8.78 46.80
CA PRO A 326 -7.25 -7.35 47.02
C PRO A 326 -7.07 -6.51 45.75
N ALA A 327 -7.75 -5.36 45.69
CA ALA A 327 -7.62 -4.44 44.55
C ALA A 327 -6.15 -4.02 44.37
N GLY A 328 -5.63 -4.18 43.14
CA GLY A 328 -4.24 -3.88 42.81
C GLY A 328 -3.25 -5.01 43.04
N GLU A 329 -3.67 -6.16 43.60
CA GLU A 329 -2.83 -7.35 43.75
C GLU A 329 -3.28 -8.48 42.81
N GLY A 330 -2.30 -9.24 42.30
CA GLY A 330 -2.57 -10.48 41.56
C GLY A 330 -2.92 -11.66 42.49
N ALA A 331 -3.54 -12.72 41.97
CA ALA A 331 -3.97 -13.88 42.71
C ALA A 331 -2.80 -14.64 43.39
N LEU A 332 -1.58 -14.60 42.84
CA LEU A 332 -0.37 -15.13 43.44
C LEU A 332 0.38 -14.12 44.35
N GLY A 333 0.12 -12.81 44.12
CA GLY A 333 0.85 -11.75 44.80
C GLY A 333 2.26 -11.51 44.28
N VAL A 334 2.49 -11.78 42.98
CA VAL A 334 3.76 -11.50 42.28
C VAL A 334 3.59 -10.33 41.34
N GLN A 335 4.63 -9.52 41.30
CA GLN A 335 4.83 -8.54 40.18
C GLN A 335 5.71 -9.23 39.15
N ILE A 336 5.31 -9.13 37.89
CA ILE A 336 6.00 -9.80 36.79
C ILE A 336 6.30 -8.80 35.67
N ALA A 337 7.43 -9.00 35.00
CA ALA A 337 7.81 -8.27 33.80
C ALA A 337 8.12 -9.25 32.66
N PRO A 338 7.98 -8.86 31.42
CA PRO A 338 8.40 -9.66 30.28
C PRO A 338 9.91 -9.74 30.22
N ILE A 339 10.44 -10.93 29.86
CA ILE A 339 11.83 -11.09 29.45
C ILE A 339 11.89 -10.82 27.96
N VAL A 340 12.65 -9.81 27.57
CA VAL A 340 12.80 -9.41 26.17
C VAL A 340 14.21 -9.75 25.71
N GLU A 341 14.30 -10.63 24.72
CA GLU A 341 15.57 -11.11 24.16
C GLU A 341 15.39 -11.28 22.64
N ARG A 342 16.49 -11.29 21.91
CA ARG A 342 16.45 -11.61 20.47
C ARG A 342 16.07 -13.08 20.28
N ALA A 343 15.05 -13.34 19.48
CA ALA A 343 14.70 -14.71 19.15
C ALA A 343 15.71 -15.30 18.13
N PRO A 344 16.14 -16.56 18.29
CA PRO A 344 16.79 -17.27 17.20
C PRO A 344 15.91 -17.31 15.93
N ILE A 345 16.52 -17.29 14.75
CA ILE A 345 15.80 -17.20 13.48
C ILE A 345 14.80 -18.35 13.30
N GLU A 346 15.13 -19.54 13.75
CA GLU A 346 14.26 -20.70 13.68
C GLU A 346 12.98 -20.51 14.51
N VAL A 347 13.14 -19.91 15.70
CA VAL A 347 12.02 -19.61 16.60
C VAL A 347 11.15 -18.50 16.00
N ALA A 348 11.76 -17.45 15.43
CA ALA A 348 11.06 -16.38 14.76
C ALA A 348 10.20 -16.91 13.60
N ILE A 349 10.77 -17.76 12.74
CA ILE A 349 10.07 -18.39 11.62
C ILE A 349 8.93 -19.29 12.10
N LEU A 350 9.15 -20.12 13.12
CA LEU A 350 8.13 -21.02 13.65
C LEU A 350 6.95 -20.29 14.32
N ARG A 351 7.19 -19.11 14.92
CA ARG A 351 6.15 -18.31 15.57
C ARG A 351 5.38 -17.40 14.60
N ALA A 352 5.97 -17.03 13.48
CA ALA A 352 5.37 -16.08 12.53
C ALA A 352 3.98 -16.51 12.03
N PRO A 353 3.70 -17.78 11.66
CA PRO A 353 2.36 -18.19 11.22
C PRO A 353 1.29 -17.98 12.31
N THR A 354 1.58 -18.33 13.56
CA THR A 354 0.63 -18.16 14.67
C THR A 354 0.34 -16.67 14.92
N ARG A 355 1.38 -15.81 14.92
CA ARG A 355 1.22 -14.36 15.07
C ARG A 355 0.46 -13.76 13.89
N THR A 356 0.74 -14.23 12.67
CA THR A 356 0.00 -13.82 11.48
C THR A 356 -1.47 -14.17 11.62
N LEU A 357 -1.80 -15.39 12.04
CA LEU A 357 -3.19 -15.79 12.27
C LEU A 357 -3.87 -14.92 13.34
N GLN A 358 -3.19 -14.62 14.44
CA GLN A 358 -3.70 -13.72 15.47
C GLN A 358 -3.99 -12.32 14.93
N ALA A 359 -3.07 -11.77 14.12
CA ALA A 359 -3.28 -10.49 13.46
C ALA A 359 -4.47 -10.52 12.50
N LEU A 360 -4.64 -11.58 11.73
CA LEU A 360 -5.78 -11.74 10.81
C LEU A 360 -7.12 -11.91 11.53
N LEU A 361 -7.14 -12.55 12.68
CA LEU A 361 -8.35 -12.75 13.47
C LEU A 361 -8.79 -11.50 14.24
N LEU A 362 -7.94 -10.49 14.35
CA LEU A 362 -8.26 -9.27 15.10
C LEU A 362 -9.49 -8.55 14.54
N LEU A 363 -9.56 -8.34 13.22
CA LEU A 363 -10.69 -7.65 12.59
C LEU A 363 -12.00 -8.43 12.69
N PRO A 364 -12.07 -9.74 12.35
CA PRO A 364 -13.28 -10.53 12.52
C PRO A 364 -13.76 -10.58 13.98
N THR A 365 -12.85 -10.69 14.94
CA THR A 365 -13.22 -10.70 16.38
C THR A 365 -13.72 -9.34 16.83
N ALA A 366 -13.10 -8.24 16.39
CA ALA A 366 -13.58 -6.89 16.68
C ALA A 366 -14.99 -6.66 16.12
N ILE A 367 -15.24 -7.07 14.86
CA ILE A 367 -16.59 -7.00 14.27
C ILE A 367 -17.59 -7.84 15.07
N GLY A 368 -17.21 -9.05 15.48
CA GLY A 368 -18.05 -9.91 16.34
C GLY A 368 -18.43 -9.25 17.65
N TYR A 369 -17.47 -8.60 18.31
CA TYR A 369 -17.75 -7.84 19.55
C TYR A 369 -18.62 -6.61 19.32
N ALA A 370 -18.43 -5.88 18.20
CA ALA A 370 -19.28 -4.76 17.82
C ALA A 370 -20.74 -5.19 17.65
N ILE A 371 -20.98 -6.30 16.95
CA ILE A 371 -22.33 -6.83 16.70
C ILE A 371 -22.97 -7.34 17.99
N SER A 372 -22.21 -8.00 18.86
CA SER A 372 -22.72 -8.55 20.13
C SER A 372 -22.93 -7.50 21.23
N GLY A 373 -22.43 -6.27 21.03
CA GLY A 373 -22.51 -5.19 22.04
C GLY A 373 -21.71 -5.49 23.32
N SER A 374 -20.86 -6.52 23.31
CA SER A 374 -20.18 -7.00 24.51
C SER A 374 -18.97 -6.17 24.93
N HIS A 375 -18.42 -5.34 24.02
CA HIS A 375 -17.28 -4.47 24.30
C HIS A 375 -17.41 -3.17 23.51
N ASN A 376 -17.00 -2.05 24.12
CA ASN A 376 -16.80 -0.80 23.39
C ASN A 376 -15.52 -0.92 22.54
N ILE A 377 -15.69 -0.96 21.22
CA ILE A 377 -14.56 -1.00 20.30
C ILE A 377 -14.18 0.44 19.95
N GLU A 378 -12.99 0.82 20.35
CA GLU A 378 -12.40 2.07 19.94
C GLU A 378 -11.75 1.90 18.56
N LEU A 379 -12.34 2.52 17.55
CA LEU A 379 -11.75 2.60 16.23
C LEU A 379 -10.74 3.73 16.20
N ALA A 380 -9.50 3.43 15.84
CA ALA A 380 -8.48 4.43 15.60
C ALA A 380 -8.60 4.94 14.16
N GLY A 381 -8.78 6.23 14.00
CA GLY A 381 -8.71 6.92 12.72
C GLY A 381 -7.27 7.31 12.36
N PRO A 382 -7.10 8.13 11.31
CA PRO A 382 -5.78 8.57 10.87
C PRO A 382 -4.93 9.23 11.97
N VAL A 383 -5.56 10.02 12.84
CA VAL A 383 -4.88 10.70 13.96
C VAL A 383 -4.51 9.71 15.06
N GLY A 384 -5.40 8.78 15.39
CA GLY A 384 -5.14 7.70 16.33
C GLY A 384 -4.02 6.77 15.87
N ILE A 385 -3.91 6.48 14.56
CA ILE A 385 -2.80 5.70 14.01
C ILE A 385 -1.46 6.43 14.23
N VAL A 386 -1.39 7.74 13.96
CA VAL A 386 -0.16 8.53 14.21
C VAL A 386 0.24 8.47 15.68
N GLN A 387 -0.72 8.61 16.60
CA GLN A 387 -0.48 8.48 18.03
C GLN A 387 0.07 7.08 18.39
N THR A 388 -0.59 6.01 17.92
CA THR A 388 -0.17 4.63 18.17
C THR A 388 1.24 4.34 17.62
N VAL A 389 1.59 4.89 16.44
CA VAL A 389 2.96 4.80 15.89
C VAL A 389 3.96 5.52 16.80
N GLY A 390 3.60 6.68 17.33
CA GLY A 390 4.45 7.41 18.29
C GLY A 390 4.67 6.64 19.59
N GLU A 391 3.63 5.99 20.12
CA GLU A 391 3.73 5.15 21.30
C GLU A 391 4.57 3.88 21.05
N ALA A 392 4.38 3.23 19.90
CA ALA A 392 5.18 2.10 19.49
C ALA A 392 6.67 2.46 19.33
N ALA A 393 6.96 3.60 18.73
CA ALA A 393 8.33 4.07 18.55
C ALA A 393 9.06 4.39 19.88
N ARG A 394 8.31 4.81 20.90
CA ARG A 394 8.85 5.00 22.27
C ARG A 394 9.18 3.69 22.97
N GLN A 395 8.42 2.63 22.66
CA GLN A 395 8.62 1.32 23.29
C GLN A 395 9.78 0.55 22.67
N GLY A 396 10.05 0.76 21.36
CA GLY A 396 11.15 0.12 20.66
C GLY A 396 10.85 -0.16 19.19
N LEU A 397 11.92 -0.41 18.45
CA LEU A 397 11.79 -0.67 17.01
C LEU A 397 11.01 -1.96 16.71
N GLU A 398 11.16 -2.98 17.56
CA GLU A 398 10.39 -4.23 17.46
C GLU A 398 8.89 -3.99 17.57
N VAL A 399 8.44 -3.07 18.44
CA VAL A 399 7.02 -2.72 18.59
C VAL A 399 6.49 -2.01 17.36
N VAL A 400 7.32 -1.17 16.73
CA VAL A 400 6.97 -0.55 15.43
C VAL A 400 6.75 -1.61 14.35
N PHE A 401 7.62 -2.63 14.25
CA PHE A 401 7.44 -3.73 13.31
C PHE A 401 6.22 -4.61 13.61
N ILE A 402 5.94 -4.86 14.91
CA ILE A 402 4.71 -5.55 15.33
C ILE A 402 3.48 -4.76 14.91
N LEU A 403 3.45 -3.45 15.19
CA LEU A 403 2.35 -2.57 14.76
C LEU A 403 2.22 -2.55 13.23
N ALA A 404 3.35 -2.45 12.52
CA ALA A 404 3.37 -2.53 11.06
C ALA A 404 2.73 -3.83 10.55
N ALA A 405 3.04 -4.98 11.17
CA ALA A 405 2.46 -6.26 10.82
C ALA A 405 0.93 -6.28 11.04
N PHE A 406 0.45 -5.76 12.17
CA PHE A 406 -0.99 -5.63 12.43
C PHE A 406 -1.68 -4.71 11.42
N LEU A 407 -1.16 -3.51 11.17
CA LEU A 407 -1.73 -2.58 10.19
C LEU A 407 -1.74 -3.18 8.78
N THR A 408 -0.66 -3.86 8.38
CA THR A 408 -0.56 -4.53 7.09
C THR A 408 -1.62 -5.63 6.94
N ALA A 409 -1.84 -6.44 7.99
CA ALA A 409 -2.87 -7.46 8.02
C ALA A 409 -4.27 -6.85 7.86
N GLN A 410 -4.56 -5.77 8.62
CA GLN A 410 -5.87 -5.12 8.56
C GLN A 410 -6.12 -4.47 7.20
N ILE A 411 -5.15 -3.74 6.64
CA ILE A 411 -5.27 -3.11 5.31
C ILE A 411 -5.49 -4.19 4.23
N GLY A 412 -4.74 -5.31 4.31
CA GLY A 412 -4.94 -6.44 3.39
C GLY A 412 -6.33 -7.06 3.49
N LEU A 413 -6.84 -7.28 4.71
CA LEU A 413 -8.18 -7.84 4.94
C LEU A 413 -9.29 -6.88 4.53
N ILE A 414 -9.19 -5.60 4.91
CA ILE A 414 -10.19 -4.59 4.58
C ILE A 414 -10.32 -4.45 3.07
N ASN A 415 -9.22 -4.44 2.32
CA ASN A 415 -9.27 -4.36 0.86
C ASN A 415 -9.87 -5.60 0.19
N LEU A 416 -9.96 -6.75 0.88
CA LEU A 416 -10.67 -7.94 0.39
C LEU A 416 -12.16 -7.94 0.74
N LEU A 417 -12.62 -7.03 1.62
CA LEU A 417 -14.04 -6.95 1.94
C LEU A 417 -14.85 -6.60 0.69
N PRO A 418 -16.06 -7.18 0.54
CA PRO A 418 -16.96 -6.89 -0.58
C PRO A 418 -17.60 -5.48 -0.45
N TRP A 419 -16.76 -4.47 -0.28
CA TRP A 419 -17.19 -3.09 -0.09
C TRP A 419 -16.88 -2.23 -1.32
N PRO A 420 -17.85 -1.47 -1.85
CA PRO A 420 -17.61 -0.57 -2.98
C PRO A 420 -16.51 0.47 -2.64
N GLY A 421 -15.60 0.67 -3.57
CA GLY A 421 -14.44 1.56 -3.37
C GLY A 421 -13.15 0.84 -2.98
N LEU A 422 -13.24 -0.45 -2.60
CA LEU A 422 -12.11 -1.33 -2.33
C LEU A 422 -11.95 -2.38 -3.44
N ASP A 423 -10.81 -3.06 -3.48
CA ASP A 423 -10.54 -4.13 -4.46
C ASP A 423 -11.54 -5.29 -4.34
N GLY A 424 -11.92 -5.63 -3.10
CA GLY A 424 -12.93 -6.64 -2.82
C GLY A 424 -14.29 -6.29 -3.43
N GLY A 425 -14.66 -5.02 -3.48
CA GLY A 425 -15.85 -4.56 -4.18
C GLY A 425 -15.77 -4.80 -5.69
N ARG A 426 -14.62 -4.55 -6.30
CA ARG A 426 -14.39 -4.90 -7.72
C ARG A 426 -14.38 -6.41 -7.95
N LEU A 427 -13.83 -7.19 -7.02
CA LEU A 427 -13.88 -8.66 -7.05
C LEU A 427 -15.32 -9.19 -7.06
N VAL A 428 -16.26 -8.55 -6.37
CA VAL A 428 -17.68 -8.93 -6.42
C VAL A 428 -18.23 -8.80 -7.85
N PHE A 429 -17.94 -7.71 -8.55
CA PHE A 429 -18.40 -7.53 -9.95
C PHE A 429 -17.79 -8.57 -10.88
N VAL A 430 -16.51 -8.89 -10.73
CA VAL A 430 -15.86 -9.97 -11.47
C VAL A 430 -16.47 -11.33 -11.11
N GLY A 431 -16.81 -11.56 -9.84
CA GLY A 431 -17.51 -12.76 -9.37
C GLY A 431 -18.90 -12.92 -10.00
N ILE A 432 -19.67 -11.82 -10.07
CA ILE A 432 -20.98 -11.81 -10.77
C ILE A 432 -20.79 -12.20 -12.24
N GLU A 433 -19.78 -11.67 -12.92
CA GLU A 433 -19.47 -12.03 -14.30
C GLU A 433 -19.12 -13.52 -14.44
N LEU A 434 -18.30 -14.06 -13.54
CA LEU A 434 -17.93 -15.48 -13.54
C LEU A 434 -19.15 -16.41 -13.39
N VAL A 435 -20.13 -16.02 -12.57
CA VAL A 435 -21.33 -16.82 -12.32
C VAL A 435 -22.38 -16.64 -13.41
N THR A 436 -22.59 -15.41 -13.87
CA THR A 436 -23.69 -15.09 -14.82
C THR A 436 -23.27 -15.10 -16.28
N GLY A 437 -21.95 -15.09 -16.56
CA GLY A 437 -21.41 -14.90 -17.91
C GLY A 437 -21.62 -13.50 -18.47
N ARG A 438 -22.12 -12.54 -17.70
CA ARG A 438 -22.43 -11.18 -18.15
C ARG A 438 -21.71 -10.14 -17.30
N ARG A 439 -21.05 -9.20 -17.97
CA ARG A 439 -20.44 -8.05 -17.31
C ARG A 439 -21.48 -7.05 -16.84
N VAL A 440 -21.25 -6.51 -15.64
CA VAL A 440 -21.99 -5.33 -15.18
C VAL A 440 -21.54 -4.12 -16.04
N PRO A 441 -22.48 -3.28 -16.50
CA PRO A 441 -22.12 -2.10 -17.28
C PRO A 441 -21.16 -1.19 -16.49
N PRO A 442 -20.04 -0.74 -17.10
CA PRO A 442 -19.01 0.05 -16.42
C PRO A 442 -19.53 1.30 -15.70
N LYS A 443 -20.53 1.98 -16.28
CA LYS A 443 -21.16 3.16 -15.65
C LYS A 443 -21.84 2.83 -14.30
N ARG A 444 -22.45 1.64 -14.19
CA ARG A 444 -23.10 1.19 -12.93
C ARG A 444 -22.04 0.80 -11.89
N GLU A 445 -21.02 0.08 -12.32
CA GLU A 445 -19.87 -0.27 -11.44
C GLU A 445 -19.24 1.00 -10.88
N ALA A 446 -18.93 1.99 -11.73
CA ALA A 446 -18.36 3.27 -11.29
C ALA A 446 -19.26 4.03 -10.32
N ALA A 447 -20.58 4.08 -10.56
CA ALA A 447 -21.51 4.76 -9.67
C ALA A 447 -21.56 4.11 -8.28
N VAL A 448 -21.54 2.76 -8.22
CA VAL A 448 -21.53 2.01 -6.96
C VAL A 448 -20.20 2.24 -6.21
N HIS A 449 -19.06 2.20 -6.91
CA HIS A 449 -17.76 2.47 -6.31
C HIS A 449 -17.66 3.90 -5.79
N PHE A 450 -18.14 4.89 -6.55
CA PHE A 450 -18.15 6.29 -6.13
C PHE A 450 -18.97 6.48 -4.83
N ALA A 451 -20.17 5.89 -4.77
CA ALA A 451 -20.99 5.94 -3.56
C ALA A 451 -20.28 5.28 -2.35
N GLY A 452 -19.62 4.13 -2.58
CA GLY A 452 -18.85 3.45 -1.53
C GLY A 452 -17.68 4.26 -1.01
N ILE A 453 -16.94 4.92 -1.91
CA ILE A 453 -15.82 5.82 -1.55
C ILE A 453 -16.35 7.00 -0.71
N LEU A 454 -17.49 7.59 -1.08
CA LEU A 454 -18.07 8.70 -0.34
C LEU A 454 -18.46 8.28 1.09
N ILE A 455 -19.02 7.09 1.25
CA ILE A 455 -19.34 6.54 2.59
C ILE A 455 -18.07 6.32 3.41
N LEU A 456 -17.02 5.72 2.82
CA LEU A 456 -15.73 5.50 3.50
C LEU A 456 -15.07 6.82 3.91
N LEU A 457 -15.12 7.83 3.06
CA LEU A 457 -14.58 9.15 3.36
C LEU A 457 -15.35 9.82 4.51
N THR A 458 -16.68 9.73 4.49
CA THR A 458 -17.52 10.24 5.58
C THR A 458 -17.20 9.54 6.89
N LEU A 459 -17.09 8.21 6.86
CA LEU A 459 -16.71 7.42 8.04
C LEU A 459 -15.33 7.82 8.58
N ALA A 460 -14.34 7.99 7.69
CA ALA A 460 -13.00 8.41 8.07
C ALA A 460 -13.00 9.79 8.74
N ILE A 461 -13.82 10.74 8.25
CA ILE A 461 -13.98 12.07 8.87
C ILE A 461 -14.59 11.94 10.27
N VAL A 462 -15.67 11.16 10.41
CA VAL A 462 -16.33 10.95 11.71
C VAL A 462 -15.37 10.35 12.75
N ILE A 463 -14.63 9.31 12.36
CA ILE A 463 -13.64 8.67 13.25
C ILE A 463 -12.53 9.67 13.61
N THR A 464 -12.05 10.46 12.63
CA THR A 464 -11.02 11.49 12.87
C THR A 464 -11.49 12.55 13.87
N ILE A 465 -12.75 12.98 13.79
CA ILE A 465 -13.34 13.91 14.79
C ILE A 465 -13.34 13.25 16.17
N GLY A 466 -13.72 11.98 16.27
CA GLY A 466 -13.67 11.22 17.52
C GLY A 466 -12.25 11.10 18.09
N ASP A 467 -11.23 10.85 17.24
CA ASP A 467 -9.83 10.84 17.68
C ASP A 467 -9.42 12.18 18.28
N VAL A 468 -9.75 13.30 17.58
CA VAL A 468 -9.39 14.65 18.04
C VAL A 468 -10.10 14.98 19.36
N GLN A 469 -11.38 14.64 19.52
CA GLN A 469 -12.12 14.85 20.77
C GLN A 469 -11.48 14.08 21.93
N ARG A 470 -11.11 12.82 21.71
CA ARG A 470 -10.45 11.98 22.72
C ARG A 470 -9.11 12.57 23.15
N ILE A 471 -8.29 13.05 22.20
CA ILE A 471 -7.01 13.68 22.49
C ILE A 471 -7.20 15.01 23.22
N ALA A 472 -8.25 15.76 22.89
CA ALA A 472 -8.59 17.03 23.54
C ALA A 472 -9.21 16.86 24.94
N GLY A 473 -9.57 15.62 25.34
CA GLY A 473 -10.26 15.34 26.60
C GLY A 473 -11.70 15.84 26.63
N LEU A 474 -12.38 15.91 25.46
CA LEU A 474 -13.75 16.38 25.26
C LEU A 474 -14.70 15.20 25.16
#